data_af7feff70fb567062cc2fedc15c60a7b
#
_entry.id   af7feff70fb567062cc2fedc15c60a7b
#
_cell.length_a   1.000
_cell.length_b   1.000
_cell.length_c   1.000
_cell.angle_alpha   90.00
_cell.angle_beta   90.00
_cell.angle_gamma   90.00
#
_symmetry.space_group_name_H-M   'P 1'
#
loop_
_entity.id
_entity.type
_entity.pdbx_description
1 polymer ?
#
loop_
_entity_poly.entity_id
_entity_poly.type
_entity_poly.pdbx_seq_one_letter_code
_entity_poly.pdbx_strand_id
1 'polypeptide(L)'
;VHTLASLFEGSVQYDVYSARVRKYSNAREMALFPDKVPGEVYDNLIAVVHENLPVLHRYYELRRRLLGLGTLAHWDVYVPVVSEVHTRYTYEEAVETIIEALAPLGEEYCDTLRSGLMGRWVDRYENRGKRSGAFSAGSYAGDPYILMNYQEEVLRDLFTLAHEGGHSMHSWYSVRNNPFQHYNYTIFEAEVASTFNEQLVGRALLREAKDPKMQAYIVNKEVDDIVATIFRQTMFAEFEDISHRMVEQGSPLTVDSIRSAYRGLLELYFGKKVHLPESADIECLRIPHFYNAFYVYKYATGLSASVALAKRVSEGGKEERDHYLSFLKSGGSRYPLESLRLAGVDMTSPEPIRAAMLVFKEKIDRLETLLGL
;
A
#
# COMPACT_ATOMS: atom_id res chain seq x y z
N VAL A 1 21.83 -8.11 -17.37
CA VAL A 1 21.19 -9.22 -16.64
C VAL A 1 22.18 -9.84 -15.66
N HIS A 2 23.34 -10.38 -16.10
CA HIS A 2 24.29 -11.12 -15.25
C HIS A 2 24.79 -10.33 -14.03
N THR A 3 25.19 -9.07 -14.21
CA THR A 3 25.64 -8.21 -13.11
C THR A 3 24.57 -8.04 -12.03
N LEU A 4 23.31 -7.75 -12.43
CA LEU A 4 22.22 -7.59 -11.49
C LEU A 4 21.86 -8.91 -10.79
N ALA A 5 21.89 -10.03 -11.51
CA ALA A 5 21.66 -11.34 -10.90
C ALA A 5 22.72 -11.68 -9.85
N SER A 6 24.01 -11.40 -10.12
CA SER A 6 25.08 -11.60 -9.14
C SER A 6 24.97 -10.67 -7.94
N LEU A 7 24.52 -9.42 -8.13
CA LEU A 7 24.26 -8.51 -7.01
C LEU A 7 23.10 -9.00 -6.15
N PHE A 8 22.01 -9.45 -6.77
CA PHE A 8 20.87 -10.01 -6.06
C PHE A 8 21.24 -11.30 -5.31
N GLU A 9 21.94 -12.22 -5.97
CA GLU A 9 22.48 -13.43 -5.32
C GLU A 9 23.31 -13.07 -4.08
N GLY A 10 24.25 -12.14 -4.22
CA GLY A 10 25.10 -11.69 -3.12
C GLY A 10 24.30 -11.10 -1.95
N SER A 11 23.22 -10.35 -2.23
CA SER A 11 22.31 -9.81 -1.21
C SER A 11 21.60 -10.93 -0.46
N VAL A 12 20.97 -11.87 -1.18
CA VAL A 12 20.26 -13.01 -0.56
C VAL A 12 21.20 -13.89 0.25
N GLN A 13 22.41 -14.15 -0.27
CA GLN A 13 23.43 -14.90 0.45
C GLN A 13 23.87 -14.22 1.74
N TYR A 14 24.00 -12.89 1.73
CA TYR A 14 24.32 -12.12 2.92
C TYR A 14 23.23 -12.21 3.99
N ASP A 15 21.96 -12.16 3.59
CA ASP A 15 20.83 -12.30 4.51
C ASP A 15 20.78 -13.69 5.14
N VAL A 16 20.96 -14.75 4.33
CA VAL A 16 21.02 -16.14 4.82
C VAL A 16 22.24 -16.37 5.72
N TYR A 17 23.40 -15.83 5.37
CA TYR A 17 24.60 -15.86 6.21
C TYR A 17 24.33 -15.18 7.56
N SER A 18 23.74 -13.97 7.54
CA SER A 18 23.45 -13.19 8.72
C SER A 18 22.48 -13.90 9.66
N ALA A 19 21.44 -14.54 9.10
CA ALA A 19 20.50 -15.33 9.86
C ALA A 19 21.17 -16.52 10.56
N ARG A 20 22.00 -17.27 9.84
CA ARG A 20 22.75 -18.42 10.38
C ARG A 20 23.71 -18.03 11.49
N VAL A 21 24.50 -16.97 11.30
CA VAL A 21 25.47 -16.49 12.32
C VAL A 21 24.76 -16.01 13.59
N ARG A 22 23.58 -15.40 13.43
CA ARG A 22 22.75 -14.91 14.54
C ARG A 22 21.81 -15.98 15.11
N LYS A 23 21.85 -17.22 14.58
CA LYS A 23 21.09 -18.39 15.02
C LYS A 23 19.56 -18.25 14.85
N TYR A 24 19.11 -17.52 13.84
CA TYR A 24 17.73 -17.58 13.37
C TYR A 24 17.52 -18.83 12.50
N SER A 25 16.28 -19.33 12.48
CA SER A 25 15.94 -20.54 11.70
C SER A 25 16.06 -20.29 10.19
N ASN A 26 15.79 -19.05 9.76
CA ASN A 26 15.87 -18.62 8.36
C ASN A 26 15.99 -17.08 8.26
N ALA A 27 16.25 -16.57 7.06
CA ALA A 27 16.41 -15.14 6.80
C ALA A 27 15.11 -14.36 7.05
N ARG A 28 13.94 -14.96 6.71
CA ARG A 28 12.63 -14.35 6.94
C ARG A 28 12.38 -14.13 8.44
N GLU A 29 12.62 -15.13 9.27
CA GLU A 29 12.47 -14.97 10.73
C GLU A 29 13.35 -13.83 11.26
N MET A 30 14.62 -13.77 10.82
CA MET A 30 15.51 -12.68 11.22
C MET A 30 14.97 -11.30 10.81
N ALA A 31 14.42 -11.17 9.60
CA ALA A 31 13.90 -9.90 9.09
C ALA A 31 12.61 -9.46 9.80
N LEU A 32 11.76 -10.40 10.22
CA LEU A 32 10.50 -10.14 10.92
C LEU A 32 10.72 -9.88 12.44
N PHE A 33 11.81 -10.35 13.00
CA PHE A 33 12.08 -10.31 14.44
C PHE A 33 12.11 -8.91 15.06
N PRO A 34 12.70 -7.86 14.43
CA PRO A 34 12.73 -6.51 15.01
C PRO A 34 11.35 -5.94 15.31
N ASP A 35 10.36 -6.25 14.45
CA ASP A 35 8.97 -5.80 14.58
C ASP A 35 8.10 -6.82 15.34
N LYS A 36 8.69 -7.93 15.82
CA LYS A 36 7.98 -9.07 16.43
C LYS A 36 6.79 -9.58 15.61
N VAL A 37 6.95 -9.59 14.29
CA VAL A 37 5.95 -10.13 13.38
C VAL A 37 6.16 -11.65 13.27
N PRO A 38 5.18 -12.48 13.64
CA PRO A 38 5.28 -13.92 13.47
C PRO A 38 5.14 -14.30 11.99
N GLY A 39 5.77 -15.39 11.58
CA GLY A 39 5.77 -15.87 10.20
C GLY A 39 4.39 -16.09 9.60
N GLU A 40 3.41 -16.43 10.46
CA GLU A 40 2.01 -16.65 10.06
C GLU A 40 1.35 -15.41 9.41
N VAL A 41 1.76 -14.19 9.75
CA VAL A 41 1.28 -12.97 9.09
C VAL A 41 1.65 -12.97 7.61
N TYR A 42 2.87 -13.38 7.32
CA TYR A 42 3.39 -13.47 5.96
C TYR A 42 2.72 -14.61 5.18
N ASP A 43 2.58 -15.77 5.82
CA ASP A 43 1.96 -16.96 5.22
C ASP A 43 0.47 -16.74 4.95
N ASN A 44 -0.26 -16.11 5.88
CA ASN A 44 -1.66 -15.73 5.72
C ASN A 44 -1.86 -14.74 4.56
N LEU A 45 -0.95 -13.77 4.41
CA LEU A 45 -1.02 -12.81 3.30
C LEU A 45 -0.96 -13.54 1.95
N ILE A 46 0.03 -14.40 1.75
CA ILE A 46 0.18 -15.16 0.50
C ILE A 46 -1.04 -16.05 0.26
N ALA A 47 -1.46 -16.80 1.28
CA ALA A 47 -2.58 -17.74 1.16
C ALA A 47 -3.88 -17.03 0.75
N VAL A 48 -4.27 -15.94 1.44
CA VAL A 48 -5.50 -15.21 1.13
C VAL A 48 -5.43 -14.54 -0.24
N VAL A 49 -4.28 -14.00 -0.63
CA VAL A 49 -4.12 -13.41 -1.97
C VAL A 49 -4.25 -14.49 -3.04
N HIS A 50 -3.67 -15.69 -2.84
CA HIS A 50 -3.83 -16.81 -3.77
C HIS A 50 -5.29 -17.26 -3.90
N GLU A 51 -6.05 -17.32 -2.80
CA GLU A 51 -7.50 -17.61 -2.83
C GLU A 51 -8.26 -16.62 -3.74
N ASN A 52 -7.76 -15.41 -3.89
CA ASN A 52 -8.41 -14.31 -4.62
C ASN A 52 -7.83 -14.01 -6.02
N LEU A 53 -6.82 -14.76 -6.48
CA LEU A 53 -6.30 -14.65 -7.84
C LEU A 53 -7.37 -14.79 -8.94
N PRO A 54 -8.39 -15.65 -8.82
CA PRO A 54 -9.47 -15.69 -9.81
C PRO A 54 -10.19 -14.35 -9.98
N VAL A 55 -10.33 -13.56 -8.92
CA VAL A 55 -10.94 -12.21 -8.98
C VAL A 55 -10.00 -11.23 -9.71
N LEU A 56 -8.69 -11.30 -9.46
CA LEU A 56 -7.69 -10.53 -10.19
C LEU A 56 -7.69 -10.87 -11.69
N HIS A 57 -7.76 -12.16 -12.03
CA HIS A 57 -7.83 -12.59 -13.44
C HIS A 57 -9.11 -12.11 -14.12
N ARG A 58 -10.25 -12.04 -13.39
CA ARG A 58 -11.50 -11.42 -13.88
C ARG A 58 -11.29 -9.94 -14.16
N TYR A 59 -10.57 -9.21 -13.30
CA TYR A 59 -10.25 -7.81 -13.54
C TYR A 59 -9.38 -7.62 -14.80
N TYR A 60 -8.40 -8.47 -15.04
CA TYR A 60 -7.61 -8.40 -16.28
C TYR A 60 -8.45 -8.69 -17.53
N GLU A 61 -9.40 -9.62 -17.45
CA GLU A 61 -10.35 -9.86 -18.53
C GLU A 61 -11.28 -8.66 -18.76
N LEU A 62 -11.72 -7.99 -17.68
CA LEU A 62 -12.48 -6.76 -17.76
C LEU A 62 -11.68 -5.65 -18.48
N ARG A 63 -10.42 -5.46 -18.11
CA ARG A 63 -9.51 -4.51 -18.77
C ARG A 63 -9.36 -4.81 -20.26
N ARG A 64 -9.15 -6.08 -20.62
CA ARG A 64 -9.04 -6.51 -22.01
C ARG A 64 -10.26 -6.08 -22.84
N ARG A 65 -11.46 -6.30 -22.28
CA ARG A 65 -12.73 -5.92 -22.93
C ARG A 65 -12.88 -4.41 -23.06
N LEU A 66 -12.59 -3.66 -22.01
CA LEU A 66 -12.68 -2.19 -21.98
C LEU A 66 -11.72 -1.53 -22.97
N LEU A 67 -10.52 -2.07 -23.11
CA LEU A 67 -9.52 -1.58 -24.06
C LEU A 67 -9.75 -2.07 -25.49
N GLY A 68 -10.77 -2.92 -25.74
CA GLY A 68 -11.07 -3.46 -27.07
C GLY A 68 -9.98 -4.37 -27.64
N LEU A 69 -9.18 -5.01 -26.77
CA LEU A 69 -8.03 -5.81 -27.18
C LEU A 69 -8.42 -7.28 -27.45
N GLY A 70 -7.82 -7.87 -28.48
CA GLY A 70 -7.91 -9.31 -28.72
C GLY A 70 -7.20 -10.11 -27.63
N THR A 71 -6.02 -9.65 -27.20
CA THR A 71 -5.22 -10.21 -26.10
C THR A 71 -4.69 -9.07 -25.24
N LEU A 72 -4.77 -9.21 -23.93
CA LEU A 72 -4.15 -8.28 -22.99
C LEU A 72 -2.68 -8.66 -22.80
N ALA A 73 -1.77 -7.74 -23.05
CA ALA A 73 -0.35 -7.95 -22.78
C ALA A 73 0.04 -7.39 -21.40
N HIS A 74 1.15 -7.85 -20.86
CA HIS A 74 1.67 -7.45 -19.54
C HIS A 74 1.76 -5.92 -19.34
N TRP A 75 2.10 -5.18 -20.37
CA TRP A 75 2.17 -3.70 -20.31
C TRP A 75 0.81 -3.01 -20.41
N ASP A 76 -0.22 -3.67 -20.95
CA ASP A 76 -1.56 -3.08 -21.09
C ASP A 76 -2.29 -2.92 -19.75
N VAL A 77 -1.81 -3.59 -18.70
CA VAL A 77 -2.38 -3.47 -17.36
C VAL A 77 -2.16 -2.08 -16.73
N TYR A 78 -1.28 -1.27 -17.30
CA TYR A 78 -1.01 0.10 -16.88
C TYR A 78 -1.77 1.15 -17.68
N VAL A 79 -2.46 0.75 -18.75
CA VAL A 79 -3.25 1.68 -19.59
C VAL A 79 -4.54 2.04 -18.86
N PRO A 80 -4.89 3.32 -18.68
CA PRO A 80 -6.16 3.70 -18.06
C PRO A 80 -7.36 3.12 -18.82
N VAL A 81 -8.26 2.43 -18.11
CA VAL A 81 -9.49 1.84 -18.69
C VAL A 81 -10.69 2.77 -18.58
N VAL A 82 -10.63 3.73 -17.68
CA VAL A 82 -11.58 4.84 -17.58
C VAL A 82 -10.87 6.10 -18.04
N SER A 83 -11.43 6.78 -19.04
CA SER A 83 -10.85 8.04 -19.53
C SER A 83 -10.82 9.08 -18.41
N GLU A 84 -9.76 9.86 -18.38
CA GLU A 84 -9.57 10.91 -17.40
C GLU A 84 -10.82 11.79 -17.26
N VAL A 85 -11.22 12.03 -16.05
CA VAL A 85 -12.31 12.96 -15.72
C VAL A 85 -11.66 14.30 -15.44
N HIS A 86 -12.00 15.31 -16.24
CA HIS A 86 -11.53 16.66 -15.96
C HIS A 86 -12.15 17.14 -14.65
N THR A 87 -11.36 17.10 -13.61
CA THR A 87 -11.67 17.69 -12.31
C THR A 87 -10.65 18.79 -12.05
N ARG A 88 -11.07 19.79 -11.34
CA ARG A 88 -10.16 20.81 -10.86
C ARG A 88 -10.50 21.07 -9.41
N TYR A 89 -9.49 20.88 -8.56
CA TYR A 89 -9.53 21.26 -7.15
C TYR A 89 -8.36 22.20 -6.89
N THR A 90 -8.63 23.45 -6.57
CA THR A 90 -7.59 24.29 -5.99
C THR A 90 -7.04 23.63 -4.74
N TYR A 91 -5.86 24.00 -4.31
CA TYR A 91 -5.27 23.43 -3.09
C TYR A 91 -6.20 23.59 -1.88
N GLU A 92 -6.82 24.76 -1.74
CA GLU A 92 -7.76 25.09 -0.67
C GLU A 92 -9.03 24.23 -0.73
N GLU A 93 -9.60 24.05 -1.90
CA GLU A 93 -10.76 23.15 -2.11
C GLU A 93 -10.40 21.69 -1.81
N ALA A 94 -9.22 21.23 -2.18
CA ALA A 94 -8.76 19.89 -1.85
C ALA A 94 -8.62 19.70 -0.34
N VAL A 95 -8.06 20.68 0.38
CA VAL A 95 -7.97 20.63 1.84
C VAL A 95 -9.35 20.52 2.45
N GLU A 96 -10.31 21.37 2.08
CA GLU A 96 -11.66 21.30 2.64
C GLU A 96 -12.35 19.98 2.31
N THR A 97 -12.24 19.48 1.08
CA THR A 97 -12.77 18.15 0.70
C THR A 97 -12.18 17.03 1.57
N ILE A 98 -10.88 17.06 1.83
CA ILE A 98 -10.21 16.11 2.71
C ILE A 98 -10.75 16.21 4.13
N ILE A 99 -10.87 17.42 4.67
CA ILE A 99 -11.35 17.64 6.05
C ILE A 99 -12.80 17.16 6.21
N GLU A 100 -13.67 17.44 5.24
CA GLU A 100 -15.07 16.96 5.25
C GLU A 100 -15.11 15.41 5.21
N ALA A 101 -14.26 14.79 4.39
CA ALA A 101 -14.17 13.34 4.30
C ALA A 101 -13.68 12.69 5.61
N LEU A 102 -12.80 13.38 6.35
CA LEU A 102 -12.21 12.93 7.60
C LEU A 102 -13.01 13.32 8.85
N ALA A 103 -14.19 13.94 8.70
CA ALA A 103 -15.06 14.32 9.81
C ALA A 103 -15.35 13.19 10.82
N PRO A 104 -15.43 11.90 10.44
CA PRO A 104 -15.57 10.81 11.41
C PRO A 104 -14.45 10.76 12.46
N LEU A 105 -13.27 11.33 12.20
CA LEU A 105 -12.14 11.38 13.13
C LEU A 105 -12.29 12.47 14.22
N GLY A 106 -13.27 13.35 14.09
CA GLY A 106 -13.61 14.38 15.08
C GLY A 106 -12.85 15.69 14.88
N GLU A 107 -13.32 16.71 15.60
CA GLU A 107 -12.89 18.11 15.44
C GLU A 107 -11.38 18.28 15.67
N GLU A 108 -10.83 17.71 16.75
CA GLU A 108 -9.40 17.86 17.08
C GLU A 108 -8.50 17.41 15.91
N TYR A 109 -8.82 16.24 15.31
CA TYR A 109 -8.06 15.73 14.16
C TYR A 109 -8.21 16.66 12.95
N CYS A 110 -9.45 17.02 12.61
CA CYS A 110 -9.77 17.84 11.45
C CYS A 110 -9.17 19.23 11.53
N ASP A 111 -9.30 19.90 12.66
CA ASP A 111 -8.79 21.27 12.85
C ASP A 111 -7.28 21.30 12.87
N THR A 112 -6.63 20.30 13.48
CA THR A 112 -5.17 20.18 13.47
C THR A 112 -4.66 19.97 12.05
N LEU A 113 -5.25 19.03 11.31
CA LEU A 113 -4.85 18.75 9.93
C LEU A 113 -5.08 19.97 9.03
N ARG A 114 -6.27 20.60 9.09
CA ARG A 114 -6.59 21.83 8.34
C ARG A 114 -5.56 22.92 8.62
N SER A 115 -5.29 23.20 9.89
CA SER A 115 -4.31 24.21 10.31
C SER A 115 -2.91 23.91 9.75
N GLY A 116 -2.49 22.65 9.77
CA GLY A 116 -1.21 22.23 9.23
C GLY A 116 -1.14 22.37 7.71
N LEU A 117 -2.14 21.84 6.98
CA LEU A 117 -2.18 21.86 5.53
C LEU A 117 -2.32 23.29 4.97
N MET A 118 -3.14 24.12 5.59
CA MET A 118 -3.29 25.53 5.20
C MET A 118 -2.11 26.40 5.68
N GLY A 119 -1.41 25.94 6.69
CA GLY A 119 -0.28 26.63 7.31
C GLY A 119 1.07 26.33 6.66
N ARG A 120 2.06 25.99 7.51
CA ARG A 120 3.45 25.84 7.10
C ARG A 120 3.94 24.39 7.01
N TRP A 121 3.05 23.39 7.11
CA TRP A 121 3.48 22.02 7.01
C TRP A 121 3.83 21.63 5.57
N VAL A 122 3.27 22.31 4.54
CA VAL A 122 3.34 21.85 3.16
C VAL A 122 4.10 22.81 2.25
N ASP A 123 5.14 22.28 1.62
CA ASP A 123 5.73 22.86 0.41
C ASP A 123 4.95 22.32 -0.80
N ARG A 124 4.00 23.13 -1.31
CA ARG A 124 2.87 22.68 -2.12
C ARG A 124 3.20 22.43 -3.57
N TYR A 125 3.95 23.34 -4.21
CA TYR A 125 4.03 23.44 -5.67
C TYR A 125 5.41 23.11 -6.20
N GLU A 126 5.44 22.76 -7.49
CA GLU A 126 6.67 22.56 -8.22
C GLU A 126 7.52 23.83 -8.26
N ASN A 127 8.82 23.66 -8.12
CA ASN A 127 9.77 24.73 -8.34
C ASN A 127 11.13 24.20 -8.82
N ARG A 128 11.99 25.09 -9.29
CA ARG A 128 13.28 24.72 -9.89
C ARG A 128 14.17 23.97 -8.90
N GLY A 129 14.56 22.75 -9.26
CA GLY A 129 15.43 21.89 -8.45
C GLY A 129 14.72 21.03 -7.41
N LYS A 130 13.41 21.20 -7.24
CA LYS A 130 12.58 20.34 -6.38
C LYS A 130 12.40 18.97 -7.03
N ARG A 131 12.51 17.91 -6.23
CA ARG A 131 12.28 16.53 -6.70
C ARG A 131 10.79 16.29 -6.93
N SER A 132 10.48 15.43 -7.91
CA SER A 132 9.14 14.91 -8.11
C SER A 132 8.71 13.97 -6.97
N GLY A 133 7.40 13.72 -6.88
CA GLY A 133 6.79 12.90 -5.84
C GLY A 133 6.31 13.71 -4.65
N ALA A 134 5.92 13.00 -3.59
CA ALA A 134 5.53 13.57 -2.32
C ALA A 134 6.09 12.72 -1.18
N PHE A 135 6.27 13.32 -0.02
CA PHE A 135 6.56 12.62 1.23
C PHE A 135 6.22 13.49 2.44
N SER A 136 5.89 12.85 3.55
CA SER A 136 5.77 13.49 4.86
C SER A 136 6.96 13.10 5.73
N ALA A 137 7.49 14.07 6.47
CA ALA A 137 8.53 13.86 7.47
C ALA A 137 8.09 14.47 8.80
N GLY A 138 8.17 13.66 9.85
CA GLY A 138 7.95 14.10 11.22
C GLY A 138 9.27 14.22 11.98
N SER A 139 9.31 15.09 12.98
CA SER A 139 10.42 15.17 13.93
C SER A 139 9.90 15.39 15.34
N TYR A 140 10.68 14.99 16.34
CA TYR A 140 10.25 15.15 17.74
C TYR A 140 10.11 16.61 18.17
N ALA A 141 10.95 17.47 17.65
CA ALA A 141 11.06 18.87 18.09
C ALA A 141 10.26 19.86 17.23
N GLY A 142 9.59 19.42 16.18
CA GLY A 142 8.88 20.28 15.24
C GLY A 142 7.57 19.71 14.76
N ASP A 143 6.85 20.52 14.00
CA ASP A 143 5.67 20.07 13.29
C ASP A 143 6.04 19.12 12.13
N PRO A 144 5.11 18.29 11.67
CA PRO A 144 5.30 17.52 10.45
C PRO A 144 5.56 18.43 9.25
N TYR A 145 6.28 17.90 8.27
CA TYR A 145 6.58 18.61 7.03
C TYR A 145 6.24 17.73 5.83
N ILE A 146 5.49 18.30 4.89
CA ILE A 146 5.10 17.65 3.64
C ILE A 146 5.79 18.35 2.47
N LEU A 147 6.49 17.60 1.63
CA LEU A 147 6.91 18.04 0.32
C LEU A 147 6.00 17.38 -0.71
N MET A 148 5.42 18.17 -1.62
CA MET A 148 4.64 17.66 -2.74
C MET A 148 4.72 18.61 -3.95
N ASN A 149 4.16 18.17 -5.07
CA ASN A 149 4.08 18.95 -6.31
C ASN A 149 2.62 18.97 -6.77
N TYR A 150 1.74 19.66 -6.03
CA TYR A 150 0.31 19.67 -6.21
C TYR A 150 -0.11 20.27 -7.54
N GLN A 151 -0.98 19.59 -8.28
CA GLN A 151 -1.58 20.02 -9.54
C GLN A 151 -3.10 19.99 -9.44
N GLU A 152 -3.75 21.13 -9.68
CA GLU A 152 -5.19 21.30 -9.47
C GLU A 152 -6.06 20.43 -10.40
N GLU A 153 -5.56 20.12 -11.59
CA GLU A 153 -6.26 19.30 -12.58
C GLU A 153 -6.07 17.78 -12.38
N VAL A 154 -5.26 17.37 -11.39
CA VAL A 154 -4.91 15.98 -11.15
C VAL A 154 -5.59 15.48 -9.89
N LEU A 155 -6.74 14.78 -10.03
CA LEU A 155 -7.48 14.25 -8.86
C LEU A 155 -6.62 13.37 -7.96
N ARG A 156 -5.63 12.67 -8.52
CA ARG A 156 -4.69 11.85 -7.73
C ARG A 156 -3.93 12.69 -6.70
N ASP A 157 -3.65 13.96 -6.97
CA ASP A 157 -2.89 14.81 -6.05
C ASP A 157 -3.69 15.19 -4.81
N LEU A 158 -5.03 15.24 -4.90
CA LEU A 158 -5.91 15.34 -3.73
C LEU A 158 -5.75 14.08 -2.83
N PHE A 159 -5.72 12.88 -3.40
CA PHE A 159 -5.46 11.66 -2.64
C PHE A 159 -4.04 11.64 -2.05
N THR A 160 -3.06 12.10 -2.81
CA THR A 160 -1.67 12.23 -2.32
C THR A 160 -1.60 13.18 -1.13
N LEU A 161 -2.30 14.32 -1.18
CA LEU A 161 -2.37 15.26 -0.06
C LEU A 161 -3.02 14.62 1.18
N ALA A 162 -4.09 13.84 0.99
CA ALA A 162 -4.74 13.10 2.07
C ALA A 162 -3.81 12.04 2.68
N HIS A 163 -3.04 11.33 1.83
CA HIS A 163 -2.04 10.35 2.21
C HIS A 163 -0.94 10.95 3.09
N GLU A 164 -0.29 12.00 2.59
CA GLU A 164 0.77 12.69 3.34
C GLU A 164 0.24 13.36 4.61
N GLY A 165 -1.01 13.84 4.57
CA GLY A 165 -1.74 14.30 5.75
C GLY A 165 -1.92 13.22 6.81
N GLY A 166 -2.18 11.98 6.40
CA GLY A 166 -2.26 10.82 7.29
C GLY A 166 -0.96 10.53 8.01
N HIS A 167 0.16 10.50 7.29
CA HIS A 167 1.50 10.40 7.88
C HIS A 167 1.79 11.54 8.85
N SER A 168 1.44 12.76 8.45
CA SER A 168 1.65 13.95 9.29
C SER A 168 0.87 13.88 10.59
N MET A 169 -0.39 13.45 10.54
CA MET A 169 -1.21 13.28 11.74
C MET A 169 -0.72 12.13 12.62
N HIS A 170 -0.25 11.04 12.04
CA HIS A 170 0.37 9.96 12.82
C HIS A 170 1.60 10.47 13.59
N SER A 171 2.49 11.18 12.90
CA SER A 171 3.66 11.79 13.53
C SER A 171 3.27 12.82 14.60
N TRP A 172 2.26 13.65 14.32
CA TRP A 172 1.77 14.67 15.26
C TRP A 172 1.23 14.07 16.56
N TYR A 173 0.39 13.01 16.47
CA TYR A 173 -0.12 12.31 17.63
C TYR A 173 0.98 11.54 18.36
N SER A 174 1.84 10.86 17.63
CA SER A 174 2.93 10.08 18.22
C SER A 174 3.87 10.94 19.06
N VAL A 175 4.35 12.07 18.51
CA VAL A 175 5.27 12.97 19.19
C VAL A 175 4.67 13.56 20.49
N ARG A 176 3.38 13.85 20.47
CA ARG A 176 2.69 14.47 21.62
C ARG A 176 2.34 13.51 22.74
N ASN A 177 2.37 12.20 22.46
CA ASN A 177 1.96 11.17 23.41
C ASN A 177 3.12 10.25 23.85
N ASN A 178 4.33 10.43 23.29
CA ASN A 178 5.47 9.57 23.61
C ASN A 178 6.71 10.40 23.92
N PRO A 179 7.62 9.89 24.79
CA PRO A 179 8.95 10.48 24.94
C PRO A 179 9.79 10.26 23.67
N PHE A 180 10.90 10.98 23.57
CA PHE A 180 11.81 10.94 22.41
C PHE A 180 12.20 9.51 21.98
N GLN A 181 12.41 8.60 22.92
CA GLN A 181 12.81 7.21 22.63
C GLN A 181 11.71 6.38 21.97
N HIS A 182 10.44 6.81 22.03
CA HIS A 182 9.28 6.05 21.61
C HIS A 182 8.34 6.80 20.63
N TYR A 183 8.75 7.97 20.14
CA TYR A 183 7.89 8.71 19.21
C TYR A 183 7.90 8.14 17.78
N ASN A 184 8.97 7.45 17.41
CA ASN A 184 9.12 6.97 16.04
C ASN A 184 8.48 5.58 15.90
N TYR A 185 7.46 5.48 15.07
CA TYR A 185 6.77 4.24 14.75
C TYR A 185 7.42 3.53 13.55
N THR A 186 7.11 2.25 13.39
CA THR A 186 7.73 1.44 12.33
C THR A 186 7.04 1.65 10.99
N ILE A 187 7.74 1.29 9.90
CA ILE A 187 7.18 1.33 8.55
C ILE A 187 5.96 0.40 8.39
N PHE A 188 5.84 -0.63 9.22
CA PHE A 188 4.67 -1.51 9.22
C PHE A 188 3.36 -0.76 9.52
N GLU A 189 3.43 0.26 10.37
CA GLU A 189 2.31 1.08 10.81
C GLU A 189 2.14 2.36 9.98
N ALA A 190 3.23 2.85 9.41
CA ALA A 190 3.25 4.15 8.73
C ALA A 190 2.19 4.24 7.63
N GLU A 191 2.13 3.23 6.75
CA GLU A 191 1.19 3.20 5.62
C GLU A 191 -0.26 2.96 6.04
N VAL A 192 -0.51 2.51 7.27
CA VAL A 192 -1.88 2.33 7.76
C VAL A 192 -2.58 3.68 7.91
N ALA A 193 -1.91 4.67 8.49
CA ALA A 193 -2.49 5.98 8.72
C ALA A 193 -2.72 6.77 7.41
N SER A 194 -1.76 6.71 6.48
CA SER A 194 -1.84 7.38 5.20
C SER A 194 -2.93 6.81 4.30
N THR A 195 -2.93 5.50 4.10
CA THR A 195 -3.92 4.82 3.27
C THR A 195 -5.31 4.81 3.92
N PHE A 196 -5.43 4.88 5.25
CA PHE A 196 -6.70 5.08 5.93
C PHE A 196 -7.37 6.40 5.52
N ASN A 197 -6.64 7.50 5.49
CA ASN A 197 -7.17 8.78 5.00
C ASN A 197 -7.66 8.67 3.55
N GLU A 198 -6.89 8.01 2.68
CA GLU A 198 -7.33 7.77 1.29
C GLU A 198 -8.64 6.98 1.23
N GLN A 199 -8.81 5.95 2.08
CA GLN A 199 -10.06 5.18 2.12
C GLN A 199 -11.27 6.05 2.48
N LEU A 200 -11.14 6.94 3.47
CA LEU A 200 -12.23 7.85 3.85
C LEU A 200 -12.53 8.87 2.75
N VAL A 201 -11.50 9.44 2.14
CA VAL A 201 -11.64 10.39 1.02
C VAL A 201 -12.30 9.72 -0.17
N GLY A 202 -11.85 8.53 -0.57
CA GLY A 202 -12.47 7.77 -1.66
C GLY A 202 -13.95 7.49 -1.42
N ARG A 203 -14.34 7.08 -0.21
CA ARG A 203 -15.74 6.86 0.19
C ARG A 203 -16.57 8.15 0.12
N ALA A 204 -16.04 9.28 0.58
CA ALA A 204 -16.72 10.56 0.55
C ALA A 204 -16.93 11.03 -0.90
N LEU A 205 -15.89 11.06 -1.70
CA LEU A 205 -15.96 11.44 -3.12
C LEU A 205 -16.93 10.56 -3.91
N LEU A 206 -16.91 9.24 -3.65
CA LEU A 206 -17.80 8.30 -4.32
C LEU A 206 -19.28 8.49 -3.94
N ARG A 207 -19.56 8.89 -2.69
CA ARG A 207 -20.91 9.23 -2.22
C ARG A 207 -21.45 10.51 -2.87
N GLU A 208 -20.57 11.49 -3.10
CA GLU A 208 -20.93 12.80 -3.65
C GLU A 208 -20.97 12.80 -5.17
N ALA A 209 -20.23 11.92 -5.82
CA ALA A 209 -20.18 11.82 -7.28
C ALA A 209 -21.53 11.42 -7.87
N LYS A 210 -22.16 12.33 -8.62
CA LYS A 210 -23.43 12.10 -9.34
C LYS A 210 -23.22 11.53 -10.74
N ASP A 211 -22.09 11.85 -11.35
CA ASP A 211 -21.74 11.38 -12.70
C ASP A 211 -21.21 9.93 -12.63
N PRO A 212 -21.85 8.97 -13.36
CA PRO A 212 -21.36 7.59 -13.43
C PRO A 212 -19.91 7.46 -13.90
N LYS A 213 -19.44 8.37 -14.78
CA LYS A 213 -18.05 8.35 -15.24
C LYS A 213 -17.08 8.70 -14.12
N MET A 214 -17.41 9.69 -13.29
CA MET A 214 -16.64 10.03 -12.10
C MET A 214 -16.64 8.88 -11.10
N GLN A 215 -17.79 8.24 -10.86
CA GLN A 215 -17.86 7.07 -9.99
C GLN A 215 -16.96 5.93 -10.52
N ALA A 216 -17.03 5.65 -11.82
CA ALA A 216 -16.18 4.63 -12.43
C ALA A 216 -14.69 4.96 -12.31
N TYR A 217 -14.31 6.23 -12.47
CA TYR A 217 -12.93 6.68 -12.30
C TYR A 217 -12.42 6.44 -10.87
N ILE A 218 -13.20 6.86 -9.84
CA ILE A 218 -12.82 6.67 -8.43
C ILE A 218 -12.73 5.17 -8.11
N VAL A 219 -13.72 4.37 -8.50
CA VAL A 219 -13.73 2.93 -8.25
C VAL A 219 -12.55 2.25 -8.93
N ASN A 220 -12.25 2.62 -10.19
CA ASN A 220 -11.11 2.05 -10.91
C ASN A 220 -9.77 2.40 -10.24
N LYS A 221 -9.61 3.66 -9.76
CA LYS A 221 -8.41 4.05 -8.99
C LYS A 221 -8.23 3.14 -7.77
N GLU A 222 -9.27 2.93 -6.98
CA GLU A 222 -9.20 2.09 -5.79
C GLU A 222 -8.93 0.61 -6.12
N VAL A 223 -9.44 0.10 -7.25
CA VAL A 223 -9.11 -1.24 -7.76
C VAL A 223 -7.64 -1.32 -8.15
N ASP A 224 -7.12 -0.35 -8.90
CA ASP A 224 -5.72 -0.29 -9.32
C ASP A 224 -4.78 -0.17 -8.11
N ASP A 225 -5.14 0.58 -7.07
CA ASP A 225 -4.38 0.70 -5.82
C ASP A 225 -4.28 -0.66 -5.09
N ILE A 226 -5.38 -1.41 -5.02
CA ILE A 226 -5.38 -2.76 -4.42
C ILE A 226 -4.51 -3.71 -5.25
N VAL A 227 -4.60 -3.66 -6.57
CA VAL A 227 -3.76 -4.47 -7.47
C VAL A 227 -2.28 -4.15 -7.26
N ALA A 228 -1.92 -2.87 -7.23
CA ALA A 228 -0.53 -2.43 -7.07
C ALA A 228 0.03 -2.69 -5.67
N THR A 229 -0.79 -2.53 -4.63
CA THR A 229 -0.33 -2.53 -3.23
C THR A 229 -0.56 -3.87 -2.54
N ILE A 230 -1.62 -4.62 -2.86
CA ILE A 230 -1.82 -5.94 -2.25
C ILE A 230 -1.31 -7.04 -3.18
N PHE A 231 -1.88 -7.21 -4.37
CA PHE A 231 -1.51 -8.34 -5.23
C PHE A 231 -0.05 -8.26 -5.69
N ARG A 232 0.36 -7.10 -6.18
CA ARG A 232 1.72 -6.94 -6.71
C ARG A 232 2.79 -7.05 -5.63
N GLN A 233 2.56 -6.44 -4.46
CA GLN A 233 3.53 -6.50 -3.37
C GLN A 233 3.57 -7.89 -2.73
N THR A 234 2.45 -8.63 -2.69
CA THR A 234 2.45 -10.02 -2.25
C THR A 234 3.21 -10.92 -3.22
N MET A 235 3.07 -10.73 -4.53
CA MET A 235 3.88 -11.44 -5.52
C MET A 235 5.39 -11.19 -5.32
N PHE A 236 5.77 -9.95 -5.00
CA PHE A 236 7.15 -9.62 -4.69
C PHE A 236 7.62 -10.27 -3.39
N ALA A 237 6.80 -10.23 -2.35
CA ALA A 237 7.09 -10.90 -1.08
C ALA A 237 7.28 -12.41 -1.28
N GLU A 238 6.43 -13.05 -2.06
CA GLU A 238 6.55 -14.47 -2.38
C GLU A 238 7.86 -14.79 -3.14
N PHE A 239 8.26 -13.91 -4.07
CA PHE A 239 9.55 -14.03 -4.74
C PHE A 239 10.74 -13.91 -3.79
N GLU A 240 10.68 -12.99 -2.82
CA GLU A 240 11.71 -12.87 -1.77
C GLU A 240 11.81 -14.17 -0.96
N ASP A 241 10.68 -14.72 -0.53
CA ASP A 241 10.66 -15.97 0.25
C ASP A 241 11.20 -17.16 -0.56
N ILE A 242 10.80 -17.29 -1.83
CA ILE A 242 11.29 -18.35 -2.72
C ILE A 242 12.80 -18.25 -2.90
N SER A 243 13.33 -17.07 -3.22
CA SER A 243 14.75 -16.88 -3.49
C SER A 243 15.62 -17.14 -2.26
N HIS A 244 15.19 -16.70 -1.07
CA HIS A 244 15.90 -17.00 0.18
C HIS A 244 15.86 -18.49 0.52
N ARG A 245 14.70 -19.14 0.40
CA ARG A 245 14.59 -20.60 0.62
C ARG A 245 15.46 -21.41 -0.31
N MET A 246 15.60 -21.00 -1.58
CA MET A 246 16.52 -21.68 -2.50
C MET A 246 17.97 -21.70 -1.95
N VAL A 247 18.47 -20.55 -1.49
CA VAL A 247 19.82 -20.45 -0.91
C VAL A 247 19.92 -21.22 0.42
N GLU A 248 18.92 -21.15 1.26
CA GLU A 248 18.88 -21.89 2.54
C GLU A 248 18.95 -23.40 2.35
N GLN A 249 18.34 -23.90 1.26
CA GLN A 249 18.33 -25.31 0.85
C GLN A 249 19.58 -25.70 0.04
N GLY A 250 20.50 -24.77 -0.22
CA GLY A 250 21.73 -25.03 -0.97
C GLY A 250 21.58 -24.97 -2.49
N SER A 251 20.46 -24.47 -3.00
CA SER A 251 20.25 -24.27 -4.43
C SER A 251 20.86 -22.94 -4.87
N PRO A 252 21.63 -22.89 -5.97
CA PRO A 252 22.26 -21.65 -6.43
C PRO A 252 21.25 -20.69 -7.06
N LEU A 253 21.39 -19.40 -6.82
CA LEU A 253 20.68 -18.34 -7.51
C LEU A 253 21.42 -17.95 -8.80
N THR A 254 21.19 -18.69 -9.87
CA THR A 254 21.67 -18.36 -11.21
C THR A 254 20.69 -17.43 -11.92
N VAL A 255 21.10 -16.81 -13.02
CA VAL A 255 20.20 -16.02 -13.89
C VAL A 255 18.93 -16.82 -14.23
N ASP A 256 19.11 -18.09 -14.61
CA ASP A 256 17.99 -18.93 -15.05
C ASP A 256 17.08 -19.31 -13.90
N SER A 257 17.61 -19.66 -12.72
CA SER A 257 16.80 -20.02 -11.56
C SER A 257 16.03 -18.82 -11.00
N ILE A 258 16.64 -17.64 -10.96
CA ILE A 258 15.99 -16.37 -10.55
C ILE A 258 14.83 -16.03 -11.51
N ARG A 259 15.11 -16.03 -12.83
CA ARG A 259 14.11 -15.75 -13.86
C ARG A 259 12.98 -16.77 -13.85
N SER A 260 13.31 -18.05 -13.73
CA SER A 260 12.31 -19.13 -13.69
C SER A 260 11.37 -19.01 -12.49
N ALA A 261 11.90 -18.72 -11.30
CA ALA A 261 11.08 -18.48 -10.09
C ALA A 261 10.13 -17.30 -10.29
N TYR A 262 10.65 -16.18 -10.78
CA TYR A 262 9.82 -14.98 -11.01
C TYR A 262 8.80 -15.19 -12.15
N ARG A 263 9.19 -15.92 -13.21
CA ARG A 263 8.29 -16.26 -14.30
C ARG A 263 7.09 -17.09 -13.84
N GLY A 264 7.32 -18.06 -12.97
CA GLY A 264 6.24 -18.86 -12.36
C GLY A 264 5.24 -17.98 -11.59
N LEU A 265 5.73 -16.98 -10.86
CA LEU A 265 4.87 -16.02 -10.16
C LEU A 265 4.11 -15.11 -11.12
N LEU A 266 4.76 -14.59 -12.17
CA LEU A 266 4.06 -13.82 -13.19
C LEU A 266 2.91 -14.65 -13.81
N GLU A 267 3.15 -15.89 -14.17
CA GLU A 267 2.13 -16.78 -14.76
C GLU A 267 0.98 -17.05 -13.78
N LEU A 268 1.29 -17.21 -12.49
CA LEU A 268 0.29 -17.39 -11.45
C LEU A 268 -0.58 -16.15 -11.26
N TYR A 269 0.03 -14.98 -11.07
CA TYR A 269 -0.69 -13.74 -10.74
C TYR A 269 -1.39 -13.10 -11.94
N PHE A 270 -0.81 -13.15 -13.13
CA PHE A 270 -1.45 -12.60 -14.33
C PHE A 270 -2.44 -13.59 -15.00
N GLY A 271 -2.30 -14.88 -14.72
CA GLY A 271 -3.15 -15.92 -15.28
C GLY A 271 -2.88 -16.20 -16.77
N LYS A 272 -3.55 -17.21 -17.30
CA LYS A 272 -3.30 -17.75 -18.64
C LYS A 272 -3.73 -16.84 -19.79
N LYS A 273 -4.55 -15.81 -19.52
CA LYS A 273 -5.13 -14.96 -20.57
C LYS A 273 -4.30 -13.70 -20.85
N VAL A 274 -3.34 -13.38 -19.99
CA VAL A 274 -2.43 -12.25 -20.18
C VAL A 274 -1.18 -12.72 -20.91
N HIS A 275 -0.85 -12.06 -21.99
CA HIS A 275 0.40 -12.32 -22.72
C HIS A 275 1.60 -11.77 -21.96
N LEU A 276 2.47 -12.66 -21.53
CA LEU A 276 3.74 -12.35 -20.87
C LEU A 276 4.88 -12.48 -21.89
N PRO A 277 5.54 -11.39 -22.28
CA PRO A 277 6.70 -11.47 -23.18
C PRO A 277 7.83 -12.27 -22.54
N GLU A 278 8.75 -12.79 -23.36
CA GLU A 278 9.88 -13.58 -22.88
C GLU A 278 10.75 -12.81 -21.86
N SER A 279 10.83 -11.48 -22.02
CA SER A 279 11.61 -10.61 -21.15
C SER A 279 10.86 -10.16 -19.87
N ALA A 280 9.61 -10.53 -19.65
CA ALA A 280 8.84 -10.06 -18.50
C ALA A 280 9.49 -10.41 -17.15
N ASP A 281 10.14 -11.58 -17.07
CA ASP A 281 10.79 -12.06 -15.84
C ASP A 281 12.10 -11.31 -15.49
N ILE A 282 12.67 -10.52 -16.41
CA ILE A 282 13.84 -9.68 -16.14
C ILE A 282 13.48 -8.55 -15.14
N GLU A 283 12.20 -8.26 -14.98
CA GLU A 283 11.72 -7.27 -14.03
C GLU A 283 12.25 -7.49 -12.61
N CYS A 284 12.35 -8.73 -12.13
CA CYS A 284 12.86 -9.03 -10.80
C CYS A 284 14.25 -8.44 -10.51
N LEU A 285 15.07 -8.24 -11.54
CA LEU A 285 16.42 -7.73 -11.38
C LEU A 285 16.49 -6.19 -11.22
N ARG A 286 15.40 -5.46 -11.53
CA ARG A 286 15.37 -4.01 -11.45
C ARG A 286 14.64 -3.45 -10.22
N ILE A 287 14.03 -4.30 -9.41
CA ILE A 287 13.27 -3.90 -8.24
C ILE A 287 14.22 -3.62 -7.07
N PRO A 288 14.41 -2.35 -6.66
CA PRO A 288 15.37 -2.01 -5.62
C PRO A 288 14.99 -2.54 -4.24
N HIS A 289 13.70 -2.77 -4.00
CA HIS A 289 13.19 -3.28 -2.73
C HIS A 289 13.74 -4.67 -2.39
N PHE A 290 14.07 -5.50 -3.38
CA PHE A 290 14.61 -6.83 -3.15
C PHE A 290 16.02 -6.85 -2.51
N TYR A 291 16.68 -5.68 -2.46
CA TYR A 291 17.95 -5.48 -1.72
C TYR A 291 17.72 -5.02 -0.26
N ASN A 292 16.46 -4.91 0.16
CA ASN A 292 16.02 -4.74 1.53
C ASN A 292 14.96 -5.81 1.83
N ALA A 293 15.42 -7.04 1.97
CA ALA A 293 14.59 -8.24 1.96
C ALA A 293 13.48 -8.22 3.02
N PHE A 294 12.35 -8.81 2.67
CA PHE A 294 11.15 -8.92 3.51
C PHE A 294 10.58 -7.56 3.96
N TYR A 295 10.71 -6.56 3.09
CA TYR A 295 10.15 -5.24 3.33
C TYR A 295 8.76 -5.06 2.71
N VAL A 296 8.54 -5.56 1.48
CA VAL A 296 7.38 -5.19 0.65
C VAL A 296 6.04 -5.75 1.13
N TYR A 297 6.03 -6.85 1.91
CA TYR A 297 4.79 -7.38 2.48
C TYR A 297 4.07 -6.34 3.37
N LYS A 298 4.83 -5.38 3.96
CA LYS A 298 4.31 -4.32 4.83
C LYS A 298 3.35 -3.39 4.10
N TYR A 299 3.50 -3.18 2.81
CA TYR A 299 2.55 -2.43 1.99
C TYR A 299 1.18 -3.14 1.91
N ALA A 300 1.20 -4.44 1.62
CA ALA A 300 -0.03 -5.23 1.50
C ALA A 300 -0.75 -5.38 2.84
N THR A 301 -0.03 -5.64 3.93
CA THR A 301 -0.60 -5.71 5.28
C THR A 301 -1.11 -4.35 5.74
N GLY A 302 -0.38 -3.26 5.46
CA GLY A 302 -0.76 -1.90 5.79
C GLY A 302 -2.07 -1.48 5.12
N LEU A 303 -2.20 -1.67 3.80
CA LEU A 303 -3.44 -1.38 3.08
C LEU A 303 -4.61 -2.27 3.57
N SER A 304 -4.35 -3.55 3.84
CA SER A 304 -5.40 -4.46 4.36
C SER A 304 -5.91 -3.99 5.73
N ALA A 305 -5.00 -3.59 6.63
CA ALA A 305 -5.37 -3.03 7.92
C ALA A 305 -6.16 -1.72 7.79
N SER A 306 -5.73 -0.82 6.90
CA SER A 306 -6.41 0.46 6.70
C SER A 306 -7.83 0.32 6.14
N VAL A 307 -8.05 -0.61 5.20
CA VAL A 307 -9.38 -0.93 4.67
C VAL A 307 -10.31 -1.42 5.79
N ALA A 308 -9.81 -2.31 6.65
CA ALA A 308 -10.58 -2.81 7.80
C ALA A 308 -10.90 -1.68 8.81
N LEU A 309 -9.91 -0.85 9.14
CA LEU A 309 -10.06 0.28 10.07
C LEU A 309 -11.01 1.36 9.52
N ALA A 310 -10.89 1.70 8.23
CA ALA A 310 -11.76 2.69 7.61
C ALA A 310 -13.22 2.25 7.62
N LYS A 311 -13.48 0.96 7.43
CA LYS A 311 -14.83 0.40 7.59
C LYS A 311 -15.33 0.53 9.04
N ARG A 312 -14.52 0.10 10.02
CA ARG A 312 -14.88 0.18 11.44
C ARG A 312 -15.21 1.61 11.88
N VAL A 313 -14.34 2.57 11.58
CA VAL A 313 -14.54 3.98 11.95
C VAL A 313 -15.76 4.59 11.27
N SER A 314 -16.00 4.24 9.99
CA SER A 314 -17.16 4.76 9.25
C SER A 314 -18.50 4.22 9.77
N GLU A 315 -18.53 3.01 10.32
CA GLU A 315 -19.75 2.30 10.74
C GLU A 315 -19.95 2.29 12.27
N GLY A 316 -18.86 2.35 13.05
CA GLY A 316 -18.86 2.10 14.50
C GLY A 316 -18.90 3.35 15.40
N GLY A 317 -18.78 4.55 14.84
CA GLY A 317 -18.94 5.80 15.58
C GLY A 317 -17.78 6.14 16.51
N LYS A 318 -18.10 6.76 17.68
CA LYS A 318 -17.10 7.35 18.58
C LYS A 318 -16.09 6.34 19.14
N GLU A 319 -16.54 5.16 19.52
CA GLU A 319 -15.69 4.13 20.13
C GLU A 319 -14.60 3.67 19.16
N GLU A 320 -14.96 3.34 17.91
CA GLU A 320 -14.02 2.89 16.89
C GLU A 320 -13.05 4.01 16.46
N ARG A 321 -13.53 5.25 16.41
CA ARG A 321 -12.68 6.43 16.23
C ARG A 321 -11.63 6.53 17.34
N ASP A 322 -12.05 6.44 18.60
CA ASP A 322 -11.17 6.60 19.76
C ASP A 322 -10.12 5.45 19.82
N HIS A 323 -10.48 4.23 19.38
CA HIS A 323 -9.55 3.13 19.16
C HIS A 323 -8.51 3.47 18.09
N TYR A 324 -8.94 3.98 16.93
CA TYR A 324 -8.03 4.40 15.86
C TYR A 324 -7.09 5.53 16.32
N LEU A 325 -7.61 6.54 17.01
CA LEU A 325 -6.76 7.60 17.55
C LEU A 325 -5.78 7.10 18.61
N SER A 326 -6.12 6.07 19.37
CA SER A 326 -5.21 5.40 20.32
C SER A 326 -4.07 4.70 19.60
N PHE A 327 -4.32 4.12 18.42
CA PHE A 327 -3.28 3.59 17.54
C PHE A 327 -2.31 4.71 17.10
N LEU A 328 -2.79 5.84 16.60
CA LEU A 328 -1.93 6.96 16.20
C LEU A 328 -1.10 7.51 17.37
N LYS A 329 -1.66 7.51 18.58
CA LYS A 329 -0.99 7.98 19.80
C LYS A 329 0.06 7.01 20.33
N SER A 330 0.01 5.73 19.96
CA SER A 330 0.94 4.72 20.49
C SER A 330 2.39 4.94 20.04
N GLY A 331 2.60 5.53 18.86
CA GLY A 331 3.94 5.70 18.29
C GLY A 331 4.71 4.38 18.32
N GLY A 332 5.99 4.42 18.66
CA GLY A 332 6.85 3.25 18.84
C GLY A 332 6.90 2.73 20.28
N SER A 333 5.91 3.06 21.12
CA SER A 333 5.84 2.54 22.49
C SER A 333 5.37 1.08 22.55
N ARG A 334 4.87 0.55 21.46
CA ARG A 334 4.38 -0.83 21.29
C ARG A 334 4.95 -1.42 20.00
N TYR A 335 4.89 -2.75 19.89
CA TYR A 335 5.15 -3.41 18.63
C TYR A 335 3.97 -3.23 17.67
N PRO A 336 4.20 -3.21 16.33
CA PRO A 336 3.19 -2.88 15.34
C PRO A 336 1.87 -3.64 15.46
N LEU A 337 1.95 -4.95 15.68
CA LEU A 337 0.76 -5.79 15.83
C LEU A 337 -0.03 -5.47 17.10
N GLU A 338 0.65 -5.07 18.18
CA GLU A 338 0.02 -4.65 19.43
C GLU A 338 -0.71 -3.31 19.24
N SER A 339 -0.08 -2.36 18.51
CA SER A 339 -0.69 -1.07 18.17
C SER A 339 -1.94 -1.25 17.31
N LEU A 340 -1.91 -2.13 16.30
CA LEU A 340 -3.08 -2.41 15.46
C LEU A 340 -4.21 -3.11 16.21
N ARG A 341 -3.89 -3.98 17.18
CA ARG A 341 -4.89 -4.58 18.05
C ARG A 341 -5.62 -3.55 18.93
N LEU A 342 -4.96 -2.45 19.34
CA LEU A 342 -5.65 -1.33 20.01
C LEU A 342 -6.72 -0.71 19.13
N ALA A 343 -6.47 -0.63 17.84
CA ALA A 343 -7.45 -0.17 16.85
C ALA A 343 -8.49 -1.25 16.46
N GLY A 344 -8.40 -2.46 17.03
CA GLY A 344 -9.32 -3.55 16.78
C GLY A 344 -9.02 -4.38 15.53
N VAL A 345 -7.78 -4.33 15.02
CA VAL A 345 -7.33 -5.13 13.87
C VAL A 345 -6.21 -6.07 14.29
N ASP A 346 -6.43 -7.37 14.18
CA ASP A 346 -5.42 -8.40 14.45
C ASP A 346 -4.86 -8.96 13.13
N MET A 347 -3.65 -8.55 12.78
CA MET A 347 -2.97 -9.00 11.56
C MET A 347 -2.41 -10.42 11.64
N THR A 348 -2.42 -11.07 12.81
CA THR A 348 -2.11 -12.52 12.90
C THR A 348 -3.27 -13.37 12.37
N SER A 349 -4.48 -12.82 12.34
CA SER A 349 -5.63 -13.41 11.66
C SER A 349 -5.62 -13.10 10.16
N PRO A 350 -6.09 -14.00 9.29
CA PRO A 350 -6.29 -13.72 7.87
C PRO A 350 -7.45 -12.73 7.57
N GLU A 351 -8.31 -12.44 8.55
CA GLU A 351 -9.55 -11.68 8.36
C GLU A 351 -9.36 -10.26 7.83
N PRO A 352 -8.36 -9.45 8.25
CA PRO A 352 -8.16 -8.13 7.67
C PRO A 352 -7.82 -8.19 6.17
N ILE A 353 -7.05 -9.19 5.75
CA ILE A 353 -6.71 -9.39 4.34
C ILE A 353 -7.95 -9.89 3.56
N ARG A 354 -8.74 -10.80 4.11
CA ARG A 354 -10.01 -11.25 3.51
C ARG A 354 -10.99 -10.10 3.35
N ALA A 355 -11.09 -9.20 4.33
CA ALA A 355 -11.92 -8.01 4.23
C ALA A 355 -11.49 -7.10 3.07
N ALA A 356 -10.19 -6.88 2.89
CA ALA A 356 -9.67 -6.12 1.75
C ALA A 356 -9.97 -6.81 0.40
N MET A 357 -9.87 -8.14 0.33
CA MET A 357 -10.21 -8.91 -0.87
C MET A 357 -11.71 -8.88 -1.20
N LEU A 358 -12.56 -8.86 -0.18
CA LEU A 358 -14.01 -8.67 -0.38
C LEU A 358 -14.30 -7.29 -0.98
N VAL A 359 -13.69 -6.23 -0.44
CA VAL A 359 -13.80 -4.87 -0.98
C VAL A 359 -13.33 -4.81 -2.43
N PHE A 360 -12.21 -5.47 -2.75
CA PHE A 360 -11.71 -5.58 -4.13
C PHE A 360 -12.75 -6.19 -5.08
N LYS A 361 -13.35 -7.30 -4.68
CA LYS A 361 -14.41 -7.96 -5.45
C LYS A 361 -15.63 -7.06 -5.65
N GLU A 362 -16.13 -6.44 -4.59
CA GLU A 362 -17.29 -5.54 -4.64
C GLU A 362 -17.04 -4.34 -5.57
N LYS A 363 -15.81 -3.80 -5.56
CA LYS A 363 -15.42 -2.71 -6.46
C LYS A 363 -15.38 -3.14 -7.93
N ILE A 364 -14.94 -4.35 -8.25
CA ILE A 364 -14.97 -4.89 -9.62
C ILE A 364 -16.42 -5.09 -10.06
N ASP A 365 -17.29 -5.66 -9.22
CA ASP A 365 -18.72 -5.84 -9.51
C ASP A 365 -19.40 -4.48 -9.79
N ARG A 366 -19.05 -3.46 -9.01
CA ARG A 366 -19.53 -2.09 -9.23
C ARG A 366 -19.00 -1.47 -10.51
N LEU A 367 -17.71 -1.65 -10.81
CA LEU A 367 -17.08 -1.13 -12.02
C LEU A 367 -17.72 -1.71 -13.27
N GLU A 368 -17.97 -3.02 -13.32
CA GLU A 368 -18.71 -3.66 -14.42
C GLU A 368 -20.10 -3.05 -14.59
N THR A 369 -20.84 -2.85 -13.51
CA THR A 369 -22.17 -2.22 -13.54
C THR A 369 -22.11 -0.80 -14.08
N LEU A 370 -21.17 0.04 -13.62
CA LEU A 370 -21.01 1.44 -14.04
C LEU A 370 -20.62 1.56 -15.51
N LEU A 371 -19.91 0.58 -16.05
CA LEU A 371 -19.43 0.57 -17.44
C LEU A 371 -20.33 -0.22 -18.39
N GLY A 372 -21.45 -0.77 -17.90
CA GLY A 372 -22.44 -1.46 -18.72
C GLY A 372 -21.99 -2.81 -19.29
N LEU A 373 -21.19 -3.56 -18.52
CA LEU A 373 -20.57 -4.82 -18.95
C LEU A 373 -21.14 -6.04 -18.20
#